data_f07db5a34769d4dd23e92bdba40ff91b
#
_entry.id   f07db5a34769d4dd23e92bdba40ff91b
#
_cell.length_a   1.000
_cell.length_b   1.000
_cell.length_c   1.000
_cell.angle_alpha   90.00
_cell.angle_beta   90.00
_cell.angle_gamma   90.00
#
_symmetry.space_group_name_H-M   'P 1'
#
loop_
_entity.id
_entity.type
_entity.pdbx_description
1 polymer ?
#
loop_
_entity_poly.entity_id
_entity_poly.type
_entity_poly.pdbx_seq_one_letter_code
_entity_poly.pdbx_strand_id
1 'polypeptide(L)'
;MTVDTQQQGDERVHWLPMTAAISSISVVGIAIGLGMPLLSVILESRGHSASMIGLNTAVAGLASIAGAPLATPLAMRLGVAQTMLLMIAVGALAFVGFHFAPAFWMWFPLRVALHISLTVLFILSEFWISTSAPPHRRGLVLGIYATVLSLGFAAGPWLFAHVGSDGFLPFGVTIALVTLAAIPVLAARNESPAIVADGETSHFLRYIWMVPTATFAVLVFGAVETGGFSLFPVYGSRIGYSEADAALLLTMIGLGNVLLQIPIGMISDRVSDRRYLLLACATVGLIGTVFMPFFAKDWHLMAALLFVWGGVVAAMYTIGLAHLGSQLSGHELASANAAFVLCYGVGMVIGPQAIGIGMDAFGPSGFGWS
;
A
#
# COMPACT_ATOMS: atom_id res chain seq x y z
N MET A 1 3.06 42.25 37.40
CA MET A 1 2.55 42.07 36.03
C MET A 1 3.76 41.94 35.10
N THR A 2 4.32 40.76 35.02
CA THR A 2 5.37 40.40 34.09
C THR A 2 4.76 39.29 33.21
N VAL A 3 4.30 39.72 32.03
CA VAL A 3 3.71 38.85 31.01
C VAL A 3 4.83 37.98 30.43
N ASP A 4 4.65 36.68 30.54
CA ASP A 4 5.47 35.63 29.97
C ASP A 4 5.61 35.81 28.46
N THR A 5 6.74 36.34 28.02
CA THR A 5 7.17 36.48 26.62
C THR A 5 8.07 35.31 26.18
N GLN A 6 7.86 34.10 26.69
CA GLN A 6 8.71 32.93 26.37
C GLN A 6 8.00 31.76 25.72
N GLN A 7 7.06 32.00 24.83
CA GLN A 7 6.53 30.91 23.97
C GLN A 7 6.28 31.34 22.50
N GLN A 8 7.12 32.21 21.96
CA GLN A 8 7.29 32.24 20.48
C GLN A 8 8.49 31.37 20.12
N GLY A 9 8.32 30.06 20.36
CA GLY A 9 9.22 29.04 19.83
C GLY A 9 9.15 29.07 18.32
N ASP A 10 10.30 29.15 17.71
CA ASP A 10 10.68 29.21 16.32
C ASP A 10 9.69 28.43 15.42
N GLU A 11 8.73 29.12 14.79
CA GLU A 11 7.73 28.56 13.85
C GLU A 11 8.35 28.17 12.50
N ARG A 12 9.64 27.88 12.47
CA ARG A 12 10.29 27.41 11.23
C ARG A 12 9.80 26.01 10.93
N VAL A 13 9.08 25.91 9.85
CA VAL A 13 8.69 24.61 9.29
C VAL A 13 9.97 23.86 8.93
N HIS A 14 10.27 22.79 9.66
CA HIS A 14 11.42 21.92 9.38
C HIS A 14 11.13 21.06 8.15
N TRP A 15 11.42 21.60 6.96
CA TRP A 15 11.14 20.94 5.69
C TRP A 15 11.93 19.65 5.49
N LEU A 16 13.14 19.59 6.06
CA LEU A 16 14.05 18.48 5.84
C LEU A 16 13.53 17.14 6.41
N PRO A 17 13.05 17.05 7.67
CA PRO A 17 12.37 15.87 8.20
C PRO A 17 11.13 15.47 7.40
N MET A 18 10.33 16.45 6.98
CA MET A 18 9.12 16.15 6.18
C MET A 18 9.46 15.60 4.79
N THR A 19 10.49 16.13 4.13
CA THR A 19 10.94 15.60 2.83
C THR A 19 11.50 14.20 2.96
N ALA A 20 12.19 13.87 4.07
CA ALA A 20 12.66 12.51 4.34
C ALA A 20 11.51 11.51 4.47
N ALA A 21 10.48 11.85 5.25
CA ALA A 21 9.31 11.00 5.41
C ALA A 21 8.53 10.84 4.10
N ILE A 22 8.30 11.94 3.36
CA ILE A 22 7.59 11.95 2.07
C ILE A 22 8.36 11.15 1.01
N SER A 23 9.68 11.28 0.94
CA SER A 23 10.49 10.49 0.01
C SER A 23 10.43 9.00 0.33
N SER A 24 10.42 8.63 1.60
CA SER A 24 10.33 7.23 2.02
C SER A 24 8.98 6.61 1.66
N ILE A 25 7.87 7.34 1.82
CA ILE A 25 6.56 6.81 1.41
C ILE A 25 6.43 6.71 -0.10
N SER A 26 7.11 7.57 -0.87
CA SER A 26 7.14 7.44 -2.33
C SER A 26 7.82 6.16 -2.78
N VAL A 27 8.87 5.71 -2.06
CA VAL A 27 9.50 4.39 -2.27
C VAL A 27 8.48 3.28 -2.14
N VAL A 28 7.70 3.30 -1.05
CA VAL A 28 6.67 2.28 -0.80
C VAL A 28 5.65 2.26 -1.94
N GLY A 29 5.13 3.43 -2.33
CA GLY A 29 4.17 3.54 -3.43
C GLY A 29 4.72 3.04 -4.77
N ILE A 30 5.93 3.42 -5.14
CA ILE A 30 6.57 3.01 -6.40
C ILE A 30 6.95 1.53 -6.36
N ALA A 31 7.53 1.04 -5.26
CA ALA A 31 7.93 -0.36 -5.13
C ALA A 31 6.74 -1.32 -5.21
N ILE A 32 5.58 -0.93 -4.68
CA ILE A 32 4.34 -1.69 -4.83
C ILE A 32 3.76 -1.50 -6.23
N GLY A 33 3.56 -0.25 -6.67
CA GLY A 33 2.89 0.06 -7.93
C GLY A 33 3.62 -0.46 -9.17
N LEU A 34 4.97 -0.43 -9.20
CA LEU A 34 5.77 -0.98 -10.28
C LEU A 34 6.18 -2.44 -10.00
N GLY A 35 6.64 -2.72 -8.78
CA GLY A 35 7.20 -4.02 -8.44
C GLY A 35 6.18 -5.15 -8.45
N MET A 36 4.95 -4.94 -7.95
CA MET A 36 3.93 -6.01 -7.93
C MET A 36 3.58 -6.53 -9.33
N PRO A 37 3.18 -5.67 -10.30
CA PRO A 37 2.89 -6.13 -11.65
C PRO A 37 4.13 -6.70 -12.36
N LEU A 38 5.30 -6.07 -12.24
CA LEU A 38 6.55 -6.56 -12.82
C LEU A 38 6.86 -8.00 -12.39
N LEU A 39 6.85 -8.26 -11.09
CA LEU A 39 7.19 -9.58 -10.57
C LEU A 39 6.17 -10.65 -11.00
N SER A 40 4.90 -10.30 -11.11
CA SER A 40 3.84 -11.24 -11.54
C SER A 40 3.95 -11.58 -13.04
N VAL A 41 4.20 -10.57 -13.87
CA VAL A 41 4.41 -10.78 -15.33
C VAL A 41 5.65 -11.65 -15.60
N ILE A 42 6.75 -11.42 -14.88
CA ILE A 42 7.95 -12.26 -15.02
C ILE A 42 7.68 -13.70 -14.58
N LEU A 43 6.91 -13.93 -13.50
CA LEU A 43 6.56 -15.30 -13.10
C LEU A 43 5.65 -15.98 -14.15
N GLU A 44 4.69 -15.24 -14.70
CA GLU A 44 3.83 -15.77 -15.78
C GLU A 44 4.64 -16.11 -17.03
N SER A 45 5.56 -15.24 -17.48
CA SER A 45 6.43 -15.47 -18.63
C SER A 45 7.35 -16.70 -18.44
N ARG A 46 7.67 -17.05 -17.19
CA ARG A 46 8.39 -18.26 -16.80
C ARG A 46 7.50 -19.52 -16.72
N GLY A 47 6.21 -19.41 -17.07
CA GLY A 47 5.26 -20.53 -17.12
C GLY A 47 4.63 -20.92 -15.77
N HIS A 48 4.71 -20.06 -14.76
CA HIS A 48 4.04 -20.31 -13.48
C HIS A 48 2.55 -20.03 -13.58
N SER A 49 1.73 -20.86 -12.90
CA SER A 49 0.27 -20.71 -12.86
C SER A 49 -0.12 -19.46 -12.03
N ALA A 50 -1.35 -18.96 -12.24
CA ALA A 50 -1.85 -17.82 -11.48
C ALA A 50 -1.91 -18.11 -9.97
N SER A 51 -2.23 -19.34 -9.57
CA SER A 51 -2.21 -19.76 -8.16
C SER A 51 -0.79 -19.74 -7.57
N MET A 52 0.24 -20.11 -8.32
CA MET A 52 1.63 -20.02 -7.88
C MET A 52 2.07 -18.54 -7.72
N ILE A 53 1.68 -17.67 -8.65
CA ILE A 53 1.93 -16.23 -8.59
C ILE A 53 1.20 -15.65 -7.37
N GLY A 54 -0.06 -16.02 -7.18
CA GLY A 54 -0.87 -15.64 -6.02
C GLY A 54 -0.24 -16.09 -4.70
N LEU A 55 0.26 -17.32 -4.62
CA LEU A 55 0.96 -17.86 -3.46
C LEU A 55 2.23 -17.05 -3.12
N ASN A 56 3.05 -16.75 -4.13
CA ASN A 56 4.23 -15.92 -3.94
C ASN A 56 3.84 -14.52 -3.45
N THR A 57 2.76 -13.93 -4.00
CA THR A 57 2.26 -12.63 -3.57
C THR A 57 1.66 -12.66 -2.17
N ALA A 58 0.96 -13.73 -1.78
CA ALA A 58 0.39 -13.89 -0.44
C ALA A 58 1.46 -13.80 0.67
N VAL A 59 2.68 -14.23 0.39
CA VAL A 59 3.83 -14.09 1.32
C VAL A 59 4.10 -12.63 1.67
N ALA A 60 3.74 -11.68 0.80
CA ALA A 60 3.83 -10.25 1.10
C ALA A 60 3.01 -9.87 2.34
N GLY A 61 1.78 -10.37 2.44
CA GLY A 61 0.92 -10.13 3.60
C GLY A 61 1.50 -10.74 4.88
N LEU A 62 2.00 -11.97 4.82
CA LEU A 62 2.68 -12.61 5.96
C LEU A 62 3.92 -11.82 6.41
N ALA A 63 4.72 -11.38 5.44
CA ALA A 63 5.90 -10.58 5.70
C ALA A 63 5.56 -9.22 6.32
N SER A 64 4.48 -8.58 5.86
CA SER A 64 4.00 -7.32 6.43
C SER A 64 3.51 -7.48 7.86
N ILE A 65 2.72 -8.53 8.15
CA ILE A 65 2.28 -8.85 9.51
C ILE A 65 3.48 -9.12 10.44
N ALA A 66 4.46 -9.89 9.98
CA ALA A 66 5.67 -10.20 10.75
C ALA A 66 6.62 -8.99 10.86
N GLY A 67 6.64 -8.10 9.87
CA GLY A 67 7.50 -6.93 9.81
C GLY A 67 7.05 -5.78 10.71
N ALA A 68 5.74 -5.61 10.87
CA ALA A 68 5.19 -4.51 11.65
C ALA A 68 5.75 -4.42 13.10
N PRO A 69 5.78 -5.50 13.88
CA PRO A 69 6.36 -5.47 15.23
C PRO A 69 7.88 -5.25 15.27
N LEU A 70 8.59 -5.38 14.14
CA LEU A 70 10.03 -5.15 14.07
C LEU A 70 10.40 -3.67 13.94
N ALA A 71 9.48 -2.82 13.49
CA ALA A 71 9.75 -1.40 13.21
C ALA A 71 10.25 -0.66 14.46
N THR A 72 9.52 -0.73 15.56
CA THR A 72 9.87 -0.05 16.81
C THR A 72 11.18 -0.56 17.44
N PRO A 73 11.40 -1.88 17.64
CA PRO A 73 12.66 -2.37 18.21
C PRO A 73 13.89 -2.05 17.37
N LEU A 74 13.77 -2.09 16.04
CA LEU A 74 14.88 -1.72 15.16
C LEU A 74 15.20 -0.23 15.26
N ALA A 75 14.17 0.62 15.23
CA ALA A 75 14.35 2.06 15.33
C ALA A 75 14.86 2.52 16.71
N MET A 76 14.50 1.81 17.79
CA MET A 76 15.07 2.04 19.13
C MET A 76 16.55 1.68 19.20
N ARG A 77 17.00 0.64 18.49
CA ARG A 77 18.40 0.18 18.53
C ARG A 77 19.30 0.97 17.58
N LEU A 78 18.83 1.27 16.38
CA LEU A 78 19.63 1.88 15.31
C LEU A 78 19.34 3.37 15.13
N GLY A 79 18.21 3.85 15.62
CA GLY A 79 17.62 5.15 15.26
C GLY A 79 16.69 5.05 14.06
N VAL A 80 15.73 5.98 13.96
CA VAL A 80 14.70 5.98 12.90
C VAL A 80 15.34 6.12 11.53
N ALA A 81 16.18 7.13 11.31
CA ALA A 81 16.80 7.37 10.00
C ALA A 81 17.68 6.20 9.53
N GLN A 82 18.50 5.63 10.42
CA GLN A 82 19.39 4.51 10.09
C GLN A 82 18.58 3.25 9.75
N THR A 83 17.49 2.99 10.48
CA THR A 83 16.58 1.87 10.18
C THR A 83 15.95 2.06 8.80
N MET A 84 15.49 3.27 8.48
CA MET A 84 14.90 3.56 7.17
C MET A 84 15.93 3.39 6.04
N LEU A 85 17.15 3.86 6.22
CA LEU A 85 18.24 3.66 5.23
C LEU A 85 18.57 2.18 5.04
N LEU A 86 18.60 1.40 6.14
CA LEU A 86 18.78 -0.05 6.07
C LEU A 86 17.65 -0.72 5.29
N MET A 87 16.40 -0.33 5.55
CA MET A 87 15.23 -0.89 4.85
C MET A 87 15.22 -0.51 3.37
N ILE A 88 15.61 0.72 3.00
CA ILE A 88 15.80 1.11 1.60
C ILE A 88 16.85 0.22 0.92
N ALA A 89 17.98 -0.02 1.58
CA ALA A 89 19.03 -0.89 1.06
C ALA A 89 18.55 -2.34 0.90
N VAL A 90 17.83 -2.89 1.90
CA VAL A 90 17.25 -4.25 1.83
C VAL A 90 16.25 -4.36 0.69
N GLY A 91 15.36 -3.37 0.51
CA GLY A 91 14.40 -3.34 -0.60
C GLY A 91 15.09 -3.29 -1.97
N ALA A 92 16.11 -2.44 -2.13
CA ALA A 92 16.89 -2.35 -3.36
C ALA A 92 17.63 -3.66 -3.66
N LEU A 93 18.26 -4.28 -2.65
CA LEU A 93 18.93 -5.59 -2.79
C LEU A 93 17.94 -6.72 -3.11
N ALA A 94 16.71 -6.66 -2.58
CA ALA A 94 15.68 -7.63 -2.93
C ALA A 94 15.33 -7.53 -4.44
N PHE A 95 15.21 -6.32 -5.02
CA PHE A 95 15.00 -6.16 -6.46
C PHE A 95 16.19 -6.67 -7.29
N VAL A 96 17.43 -6.44 -6.84
CA VAL A 96 18.62 -7.06 -7.46
C VAL A 96 18.50 -8.59 -7.40
N GLY A 97 18.12 -9.13 -6.24
CA GLY A 97 17.93 -10.56 -6.03
C GLY A 97 16.88 -11.15 -6.97
N PHE A 98 15.73 -10.51 -7.16
CA PHE A 98 14.68 -10.98 -8.07
C PHE A 98 15.17 -11.09 -9.52
N HIS A 99 15.98 -10.14 -9.99
CA HIS A 99 16.54 -10.20 -11.33
C HIS A 99 17.43 -11.43 -11.54
N PHE A 100 18.30 -11.74 -10.56
CA PHE A 100 19.24 -12.85 -10.66
C PHE A 100 18.69 -14.20 -10.17
N ALA A 101 17.50 -14.25 -9.55
CA ALA A 101 16.93 -15.48 -9.02
C ALA A 101 16.31 -16.36 -10.15
N PRO A 102 16.94 -17.49 -10.53
CA PRO A 102 16.43 -18.35 -11.60
C PRO A 102 15.27 -19.23 -11.14
N ALA A 103 15.24 -19.64 -9.87
CA ALA A 103 14.30 -20.61 -9.36
C ALA A 103 13.15 -19.95 -8.59
N PHE A 104 11.94 -20.42 -8.79
CA PHE A 104 10.71 -19.89 -8.15
C PHE A 104 10.80 -19.81 -6.63
N TRP A 105 11.35 -20.84 -5.97
CA TRP A 105 11.44 -20.84 -4.50
C TRP A 105 12.37 -19.76 -3.93
N MET A 106 13.32 -19.24 -4.71
CA MET A 106 14.20 -18.14 -4.29
C MET A 106 13.42 -16.81 -4.18
N TRP A 107 12.28 -16.70 -4.83
CA TRP A 107 11.44 -15.51 -4.78
C TRP A 107 10.72 -15.33 -3.45
N PHE A 108 10.53 -16.40 -2.68
CA PHE A 108 9.86 -16.32 -1.37
C PHE A 108 10.68 -15.52 -0.33
N PRO A 109 11.95 -15.84 -0.05
CA PRO A 109 12.75 -15.05 0.88
C PRO A 109 12.97 -13.60 0.39
N LEU A 110 13.10 -13.39 -0.92
CA LEU A 110 13.20 -12.04 -1.49
C LEU A 110 11.91 -11.24 -1.30
N ARG A 111 10.75 -11.89 -1.46
CA ARG A 111 9.44 -11.29 -1.19
C ARG A 111 9.29 -10.92 0.29
N VAL A 112 9.73 -11.81 1.19
CA VAL A 112 9.75 -11.53 2.64
C VAL A 112 10.63 -10.32 2.94
N ALA A 113 11.87 -10.30 2.44
CA ALA A 113 12.80 -9.20 2.67
C ALA A 113 12.24 -7.87 2.15
N LEU A 114 11.69 -7.86 0.92
CA LEU A 114 11.08 -6.68 0.31
C LEU A 114 9.91 -6.16 1.18
N HIS A 115 8.95 -7.01 1.55
CA HIS A 115 7.74 -6.54 2.24
C HIS A 115 7.97 -6.20 3.70
N ILE A 116 8.91 -6.85 4.40
CA ILE A 116 9.37 -6.37 5.71
C ILE A 116 9.96 -4.97 5.58
N SER A 117 10.83 -4.74 4.58
CA SER A 117 11.45 -3.43 4.38
C SER A 117 10.41 -2.34 4.08
N LEU A 118 9.43 -2.62 3.20
CA LEU A 118 8.37 -1.68 2.86
C LEU A 118 7.46 -1.38 4.07
N THR A 119 7.12 -2.39 4.86
CA THR A 119 6.28 -2.23 6.05
C THR A 119 6.97 -1.39 7.12
N VAL A 120 8.25 -1.65 7.38
CA VAL A 120 9.03 -0.85 8.33
C VAL A 120 9.19 0.59 7.85
N LEU A 121 9.47 0.79 6.54
CA LEU A 121 9.53 2.13 5.94
C LEU A 121 8.19 2.88 6.07
N PHE A 122 7.08 2.21 5.80
CA PHE A 122 5.75 2.77 5.95
C PHE A 122 5.52 3.27 7.38
N ILE A 123 5.72 2.40 8.37
CA ILE A 123 5.48 2.71 9.79
C ILE A 123 6.41 3.86 10.27
N LEU A 124 7.69 3.80 9.94
CA LEU A 124 8.65 4.80 10.40
C LEU A 124 8.49 6.15 9.68
N SER A 125 8.11 6.15 8.40
CA SER A 125 7.82 7.39 7.68
C SER A 125 6.55 8.06 8.19
N GLU A 126 5.51 7.30 8.51
CA GLU A 126 4.28 7.80 9.14
C GLU A 126 4.56 8.36 10.54
N PHE A 127 5.36 7.67 11.34
CA PHE A 127 5.81 8.17 12.63
C PHE A 127 6.59 9.49 12.47
N TRP A 128 7.56 9.53 11.56
CA TRP A 128 8.41 10.72 11.36
C TRP A 128 7.59 11.93 10.88
N ILE A 129 6.72 11.74 9.88
CA ILE A 129 5.87 12.84 9.38
C ILE A 129 4.90 13.34 10.45
N SER A 130 4.33 12.42 11.24
CA SER A 130 3.37 12.75 12.30
C SER A 130 4.00 13.54 13.45
N THR A 131 5.27 13.29 13.77
CA THR A 131 6.02 13.99 14.81
C THR A 131 6.61 15.33 14.33
N SER A 132 6.94 15.44 13.04
CA SER A 132 7.54 16.65 12.46
C SER A 132 6.50 17.66 11.95
N ALA A 133 5.25 17.26 11.78
CA ALA A 133 4.20 18.12 11.25
C ALA A 133 3.76 19.17 12.29
N PRO A 134 3.80 20.49 11.95
CA PRO A 134 3.31 21.53 12.83
C PRO A 134 1.83 21.32 13.19
N PRO A 135 1.40 21.50 14.46
CA PRO A 135 0.02 21.20 14.87
C PRO A 135 -1.05 21.89 14.03
N HIS A 136 -0.84 23.15 13.66
CA HIS A 136 -1.78 23.94 12.85
C HIS A 136 -1.83 23.56 11.36
N ARG A 137 -0.85 22.77 10.85
CA ARG A 137 -0.77 22.30 9.45
C ARG A 137 -0.72 20.78 9.32
N ARG A 138 -0.92 20.06 10.44
CA ARG A 138 -0.79 18.60 10.48
C ARG A 138 -1.68 17.89 9.45
N GLY A 139 -2.91 18.34 9.29
CA GLY A 139 -3.83 17.78 8.27
C GLY A 139 -3.32 17.96 6.85
N LEU A 140 -2.79 19.14 6.50
CA LEU A 140 -2.20 19.40 5.19
C LEU A 140 -0.98 18.50 4.91
N VAL A 141 -0.07 18.41 5.89
CA VAL A 141 1.17 17.62 5.76
C VAL A 141 0.85 16.12 5.59
N LEU A 142 -0.05 15.59 6.41
CA LEU A 142 -0.51 14.20 6.28
C LEU A 142 -1.30 13.96 4.97
N GLY A 143 -2.04 14.96 4.51
CA GLY A 143 -2.73 14.92 3.21
C GLY A 143 -1.73 14.83 2.05
N ILE A 144 -0.65 15.62 2.06
CA ILE A 144 0.43 15.53 1.06
C ILE A 144 1.09 14.16 1.11
N TYR A 145 1.41 13.65 2.30
CA TYR A 145 2.00 12.33 2.50
C TYR A 145 1.13 11.20 1.88
N ALA A 146 -0.17 11.20 2.17
CA ALA A 146 -1.11 10.23 1.62
C ALA A 146 -1.25 10.37 0.09
N THR A 147 -1.25 11.61 -0.43
CA THR A 147 -1.31 11.88 -1.87
C THR A 147 -0.06 11.33 -2.58
N VAL A 148 1.13 11.51 -2.00
CA VAL A 148 2.38 10.98 -2.59
C VAL A 148 2.38 9.46 -2.62
N LEU A 149 1.89 8.79 -1.57
CA LEU A 149 1.69 7.34 -1.58
C LEU A 149 0.77 6.91 -2.73
N SER A 150 -0.40 7.53 -2.84
CA SER A 150 -1.40 7.21 -3.87
C SER A 150 -0.88 7.50 -5.29
N LEU A 151 -0.11 8.58 -5.48
CA LEU A 151 0.56 8.87 -6.74
C LEU A 151 1.59 7.79 -7.09
N GLY A 152 2.27 7.19 -6.12
CA GLY A 152 3.16 6.05 -6.32
C GLY A 152 2.42 4.84 -6.90
N PHE A 153 1.22 4.55 -6.40
CA PHE A 153 0.34 3.49 -6.94
C PHE A 153 -0.13 3.76 -8.37
N ALA A 154 -0.29 5.01 -8.78
CA ALA A 154 -0.66 5.36 -10.15
C ALA A 154 0.58 5.43 -11.07
N ALA A 155 1.66 6.05 -10.61
CA ALA A 155 2.89 6.24 -11.38
C ALA A 155 3.67 4.94 -11.60
N GLY A 156 3.62 4.00 -10.65
CA GLY A 156 4.30 2.72 -10.75
C GLY A 156 3.89 1.91 -11.97
N PRO A 157 2.60 1.58 -12.15
CA PRO A 157 2.13 0.88 -13.34
C PRO A 157 2.34 1.69 -14.64
N TRP A 158 2.21 3.01 -14.58
CA TRP A 158 2.51 3.87 -15.73
C TRP A 158 3.99 3.73 -16.16
N LEU A 159 4.91 3.75 -15.21
CA LEU A 159 6.33 3.49 -15.49
C LEU A 159 6.52 2.08 -16.06
N PHE A 160 5.87 1.08 -15.47
CA PHE A 160 5.94 -0.30 -15.94
C PHE A 160 5.48 -0.44 -17.39
N ALA A 161 4.40 0.25 -17.78
CA ALA A 161 3.92 0.29 -19.16
C ALA A 161 4.97 0.80 -20.17
N HIS A 162 5.92 1.65 -19.73
CA HIS A 162 6.95 2.22 -20.61
C HIS A 162 8.29 1.48 -20.56
N VAL A 163 8.62 0.86 -19.42
CA VAL A 163 9.90 0.14 -19.29
C VAL A 163 9.77 -1.35 -19.59
N GLY A 164 8.56 -1.91 -19.54
CA GLY A 164 8.27 -3.32 -19.78
C GLY A 164 8.81 -4.23 -18.68
N SER A 165 8.84 -5.55 -18.97
CA SER A 165 9.34 -6.60 -18.07
C SER A 165 10.71 -7.16 -18.48
N ASP A 166 11.24 -6.77 -19.65
CA ASP A 166 12.42 -7.38 -20.25
C ASP A 166 13.73 -6.90 -19.62
N GLY A 167 14.62 -7.84 -19.36
CA GLY A 167 15.99 -7.58 -18.97
C GLY A 167 16.15 -6.93 -17.60
N PHE A 168 17.21 -6.11 -17.47
CA PHE A 168 17.52 -5.43 -16.19
C PHE A 168 16.84 -4.07 -16.04
N LEU A 169 16.37 -3.47 -17.14
CA LEU A 169 15.87 -2.09 -17.16
C LEU A 169 14.78 -1.83 -16.12
N PRO A 170 13.68 -2.62 -16.01
CA PRO A 170 12.61 -2.37 -15.00
C PRO A 170 13.14 -2.49 -13.58
N PHE A 171 14.02 -3.45 -13.31
CA PHE A 171 14.66 -3.58 -12.00
C PHE A 171 15.58 -2.39 -11.71
N GLY A 172 16.40 -1.98 -12.68
CA GLY A 172 17.31 -0.84 -12.56
C GLY A 172 16.58 0.48 -12.27
N VAL A 173 15.46 0.72 -12.97
CA VAL A 173 14.60 1.89 -12.71
C VAL A 173 14.02 1.83 -11.29
N THR A 174 13.50 0.68 -10.87
CA THR A 174 12.97 0.51 -9.51
C THR A 174 14.04 0.74 -8.45
N ILE A 175 15.21 0.12 -8.61
CA ILE A 175 16.35 0.26 -7.70
C ILE A 175 16.81 1.73 -7.63
N ALA A 176 16.90 2.42 -8.78
CA ALA A 176 17.31 3.81 -8.84
C ALA A 176 16.32 4.72 -8.08
N LEU A 177 15.01 4.55 -8.30
CA LEU A 177 13.97 5.34 -7.63
C LEU A 177 13.95 5.07 -6.13
N VAL A 178 14.06 3.80 -5.73
CA VAL A 178 14.11 3.40 -4.32
C VAL A 178 15.35 3.98 -3.62
N THR A 179 16.52 3.92 -4.25
CA THR A 179 17.77 4.42 -3.67
C THR A 179 17.85 5.95 -3.66
N LEU A 180 17.26 6.63 -4.64
CA LEU A 180 17.20 8.10 -4.67
C LEU A 180 16.49 8.67 -3.43
N ALA A 181 15.48 7.99 -2.93
CA ALA A 181 14.77 8.40 -1.72
C ALA A 181 15.62 8.30 -0.43
N ALA A 182 16.75 7.58 -0.46
CA ALA A 182 17.68 7.57 0.65
C ALA A 182 18.37 8.95 0.84
N ILE A 183 18.47 9.77 -0.21
CA ILE A 183 19.18 11.07 -0.16
C ILE A 183 18.53 12.01 0.87
N PRO A 184 17.20 12.30 0.84
CA PRO A 184 16.58 13.14 1.86
C PRO A 184 16.63 12.52 3.27
N VAL A 185 16.51 11.19 3.39
CA VAL A 185 16.62 10.50 4.68
C VAL A 185 18.03 10.67 5.28
N LEU A 186 19.06 10.54 4.44
CA LEU A 186 20.45 10.72 4.85
C LEU A 186 20.72 12.18 5.24
N ALA A 187 20.19 13.13 4.49
CA ALA A 187 20.31 14.56 4.80
C ALA A 187 19.65 14.93 6.14
N ALA A 188 18.47 14.36 6.41
CA ALA A 188 17.69 14.62 7.62
C ALA A 188 18.06 13.74 8.82
N ARG A 189 19.07 12.88 8.72
CA ARG A 189 19.39 11.87 9.76
C ARG A 189 19.60 12.41 11.16
N ASN A 190 20.14 13.62 11.28
CA ASN A 190 20.41 14.27 12.56
C ASN A 190 19.15 14.90 13.18
N GLU A 191 18.07 15.04 12.42
CA GLU A 191 16.77 15.57 12.84
C GLU A 191 15.73 14.46 13.01
N SER A 192 16.16 13.18 12.99
CA SER A 192 15.25 12.04 13.14
C SER A 192 14.68 11.96 14.56
N PRO A 193 13.37 11.68 14.73
CA PRO A 193 12.77 11.58 16.05
C PRO A 193 13.27 10.36 16.81
N ALA A 194 13.32 10.46 18.13
CA ALA A 194 13.55 9.30 18.99
C ALA A 194 12.23 8.59 19.29
N ILE A 195 12.23 7.24 19.24
CA ILE A 195 11.10 6.44 19.67
C ILE A 195 11.27 6.06 21.12
N VAL A 196 10.24 6.37 21.93
CA VAL A 196 10.12 5.88 23.32
C VAL A 196 9.06 4.77 23.28
N ALA A 197 9.39 3.59 23.80
CA ALA A 197 8.44 2.49 23.86
C ALA A 197 7.42 2.75 24.98
N ASP A 198 6.16 2.91 24.62
CA ASP A 198 5.06 2.82 25.58
C ASP A 198 4.73 1.33 25.76
N GLY A 199 4.96 0.84 27.00
CA GLY A 199 5.08 -0.58 27.32
C GLY A 199 3.77 -1.36 27.54
N GLU A 200 2.64 -1.02 26.94
CA GLU A 200 1.42 -1.80 27.13
C GLU A 200 1.06 -2.66 25.90
N THR A 201 1.23 -3.97 26.07
CA THR A 201 0.63 -4.97 25.17
C THR A 201 -0.88 -5.04 25.44
N SER A 202 -1.65 -4.32 24.65
CA SER A 202 -3.11 -4.43 24.73
C SER A 202 -3.62 -5.68 24.01
N HIS A 203 -4.73 -6.24 24.49
CA HIS A 203 -5.45 -7.34 23.82
C HIS A 203 -6.14 -6.84 22.54
N PHE A 204 -5.38 -6.35 21.56
CA PHE A 204 -5.90 -5.68 20.36
C PHE A 204 -6.77 -6.60 19.48
N LEU A 205 -6.57 -7.93 19.54
CA LEU A 205 -7.37 -8.89 18.75
C LEU A 205 -8.87 -8.86 19.05
N ARG A 206 -9.26 -8.45 20.26
CA ARG A 206 -10.69 -8.32 20.61
C ARG A 206 -11.40 -7.28 19.73
N TYR A 207 -10.68 -6.27 19.27
CA TYR A 207 -11.24 -5.20 18.44
C TYR A 207 -11.65 -5.67 17.04
N ILE A 208 -11.16 -6.82 16.57
CA ILE A 208 -11.63 -7.45 15.32
C ILE A 208 -13.16 -7.65 15.40
N TRP A 209 -13.66 -8.09 16.56
CA TRP A 209 -15.07 -8.39 16.78
C TRP A 209 -15.85 -7.23 17.41
N MET A 210 -15.17 -6.25 18.00
CA MET A 210 -15.84 -5.08 18.58
C MET A 210 -16.24 -4.05 17.50
N VAL A 211 -15.46 -3.94 16.43
CA VAL A 211 -15.71 -3.02 15.31
C VAL A 211 -15.66 -3.77 13.95
N PRO A 212 -16.50 -4.81 13.79
CA PRO A 212 -16.38 -5.76 12.68
C PRO A 212 -16.54 -5.09 11.31
N THR A 213 -17.37 -4.06 11.20
CA THR A 213 -17.58 -3.35 9.92
C THR A 213 -16.29 -2.74 9.38
N ALA A 214 -15.47 -2.13 10.22
CA ALA A 214 -14.22 -1.54 9.80
C ALA A 214 -13.16 -2.61 9.50
N THR A 215 -13.02 -3.60 10.39
CA THR A 215 -12.00 -4.65 10.28
C THR A 215 -12.23 -5.58 9.08
N PHE A 216 -13.50 -5.95 8.80
CA PHE A 216 -13.82 -6.73 7.60
C PHE A 216 -13.76 -5.90 6.31
N ALA A 217 -14.13 -4.62 6.34
CA ALA A 217 -13.97 -3.74 5.18
C ALA A 217 -12.51 -3.63 4.74
N VAL A 218 -11.59 -3.43 5.69
CA VAL A 218 -10.16 -3.35 5.37
C VAL A 218 -9.55 -4.69 5.00
N LEU A 219 -10.05 -5.80 5.53
CA LEU A 219 -9.65 -7.15 5.10
C LEU A 219 -10.00 -7.36 3.63
N VAL A 220 -11.23 -7.05 3.23
CA VAL A 220 -11.65 -7.14 1.82
C VAL A 220 -10.83 -6.19 0.95
N PHE A 221 -10.61 -4.95 1.40
CA PHE A 221 -9.76 -3.99 0.69
C PHE A 221 -8.35 -4.55 0.46
N GLY A 222 -7.68 -5.06 1.50
CA GLY A 222 -6.34 -5.64 1.39
C GLY A 222 -6.28 -6.85 0.44
N ALA A 223 -7.33 -7.68 0.43
CA ALA A 223 -7.44 -8.80 -0.49
C ALA A 223 -7.54 -8.34 -1.95
N VAL A 224 -8.43 -7.41 -2.22
CA VAL A 224 -8.72 -6.91 -3.56
C VAL A 224 -7.58 -6.04 -4.09
N GLU A 225 -7.00 -5.17 -3.27
CA GLU A 225 -5.88 -4.32 -3.67
C GLU A 225 -4.65 -5.16 -4.04
N THR A 226 -4.20 -6.02 -3.13
CA THR A 226 -2.97 -6.80 -3.34
C THR A 226 -3.14 -7.82 -4.47
N GLY A 227 -4.27 -8.50 -4.50
CA GLY A 227 -4.59 -9.44 -5.56
C GLY A 227 -4.79 -8.76 -6.91
N GLY A 228 -5.47 -7.62 -6.93
CA GLY A 228 -5.70 -6.81 -8.11
C GLY A 228 -4.40 -6.31 -8.72
N PHE A 229 -3.56 -5.61 -7.94
CA PHE A 229 -2.28 -5.10 -8.45
C PHE A 229 -1.32 -6.20 -8.91
N SER A 230 -1.35 -7.36 -8.27
CA SER A 230 -0.47 -8.47 -8.63
C SER A 230 -0.97 -9.24 -9.85
N LEU A 231 -2.25 -9.63 -9.88
CA LEU A 231 -2.77 -10.57 -10.87
C LEU A 231 -3.50 -9.92 -12.06
N PHE A 232 -3.81 -8.62 -11.99
CA PHE A 232 -4.45 -7.93 -13.11
C PHE A 232 -3.60 -7.94 -14.40
N PRO A 233 -2.27 -7.76 -14.38
CA PRO A 233 -1.46 -7.88 -15.60
C PRO A 233 -1.51 -9.30 -16.19
N VAL A 234 -1.52 -10.32 -15.32
CA VAL A 234 -1.69 -11.73 -15.72
C VAL A 234 -3.08 -11.97 -16.35
N TYR A 235 -4.13 -11.39 -15.75
CA TYR A 235 -5.46 -11.39 -16.35
C TYR A 235 -5.46 -10.69 -17.70
N GLY A 236 -4.86 -9.49 -17.79
CA GLY A 236 -4.78 -8.71 -19.02
C GLY A 236 -4.11 -9.48 -20.16
N SER A 237 -2.97 -10.12 -19.90
CA SER A 237 -2.27 -10.92 -20.90
C SER A 237 -3.13 -12.10 -21.40
N ARG A 238 -3.84 -12.78 -20.50
CA ARG A 238 -4.71 -13.92 -20.83
C ARG A 238 -5.96 -13.55 -21.64
N ILE A 239 -6.41 -12.29 -21.57
CA ILE A 239 -7.52 -11.78 -22.40
C ILE A 239 -7.06 -11.06 -23.67
N GLY A 240 -5.73 -10.99 -23.92
CA GLY A 240 -5.14 -10.49 -25.15
C GLY A 240 -4.68 -9.03 -25.11
N TYR A 241 -4.63 -8.38 -23.94
CA TYR A 241 -3.98 -7.06 -23.81
C TYR A 241 -2.46 -7.20 -23.88
N SER A 242 -1.82 -6.18 -24.44
CA SER A 242 -0.39 -6.04 -24.31
C SER A 242 -0.01 -5.75 -22.83
N GLU A 243 1.23 -6.04 -22.47
CA GLU A 243 1.76 -5.72 -21.12
C GLU A 243 1.59 -4.24 -20.80
N ALA A 244 1.85 -3.36 -21.76
CA ALA A 244 1.68 -1.91 -21.60
C ALA A 244 0.21 -1.53 -21.38
N ASP A 245 -0.73 -2.08 -22.16
CA ASP A 245 -2.16 -1.80 -22.02
C ASP A 245 -2.70 -2.25 -20.66
N ALA A 246 -2.30 -3.44 -20.19
CA ALA A 246 -2.67 -3.95 -18.88
C ALA A 246 -2.10 -3.07 -17.74
N ALA A 247 -0.87 -2.60 -17.88
CA ALA A 247 -0.24 -1.70 -16.91
C ALA A 247 -0.91 -0.31 -16.89
N LEU A 248 -1.29 0.22 -18.06
CA LEU A 248 -2.05 1.48 -18.13
C LEU A 248 -3.45 1.36 -17.50
N LEU A 249 -4.08 0.20 -17.59
CA LEU A 249 -5.33 -0.07 -16.89
C LEU A 249 -5.16 -0.08 -15.37
N LEU A 250 -4.05 -0.63 -14.84
CA LEU A 250 -3.71 -0.49 -13.42
C LEU A 250 -3.48 0.97 -13.01
N THR A 251 -2.90 1.78 -13.90
CA THR A 251 -2.77 3.23 -13.68
C THR A 251 -4.13 3.88 -13.46
N MET A 252 -5.18 3.45 -14.18
CA MET A 252 -6.54 3.97 -13.98
C MET A 252 -7.08 3.67 -12.58
N ILE A 253 -6.77 2.49 -12.02
CA ILE A 253 -7.10 2.16 -10.61
C ILE A 253 -6.44 3.17 -9.66
N GLY A 254 -5.14 3.42 -9.84
CA GLY A 254 -4.39 4.37 -9.03
C GLY A 254 -4.90 5.81 -9.17
N LEU A 255 -5.21 6.26 -10.38
CA LEU A 255 -5.79 7.58 -10.62
C LEU A 255 -7.18 7.72 -9.99
N GLY A 256 -8.01 6.68 -10.09
CA GLY A 256 -9.31 6.64 -9.42
C GLY A 256 -9.16 6.80 -7.91
N ASN A 257 -8.20 6.08 -7.31
CA ASN A 257 -7.88 6.23 -5.89
C ASN A 257 -7.51 7.69 -5.55
N VAL A 258 -6.57 8.30 -6.29
CA VAL A 258 -6.14 9.68 -6.02
C VAL A 258 -7.29 10.68 -6.15
N LEU A 259 -8.10 10.59 -7.21
CA LEU A 259 -9.07 11.61 -7.56
C LEU A 259 -10.41 11.45 -6.84
N LEU A 260 -10.86 10.22 -6.58
CA LEU A 260 -12.17 9.96 -5.96
C LEU A 260 -12.11 9.88 -4.44
N GLN A 261 -10.93 9.69 -3.84
CA GLN A 261 -10.78 9.56 -2.39
C GLN A 261 -11.25 10.82 -1.65
N ILE A 262 -10.94 12.02 -2.16
CA ILE A 262 -11.35 13.28 -1.54
C ILE A 262 -12.87 13.47 -1.61
N PRO A 263 -13.55 13.38 -2.78
CA PRO A 263 -15.01 13.47 -2.85
C PRO A 263 -15.73 12.46 -1.95
N ILE A 264 -15.26 11.20 -1.95
CA ILE A 264 -15.88 10.15 -1.13
C ILE A 264 -15.63 10.41 0.37
N GLY A 265 -14.45 10.90 0.74
CA GLY A 265 -14.16 11.34 2.10
C GLY A 265 -15.12 12.45 2.57
N MET A 266 -15.36 13.45 1.72
CA MET A 266 -16.32 14.54 2.01
C MET A 266 -17.77 14.02 2.17
N ILE A 267 -18.15 12.99 1.40
CA ILE A 267 -19.45 12.32 1.56
C ILE A 267 -19.48 11.59 2.90
N SER A 268 -18.40 10.88 3.25
CA SER A 268 -18.28 10.16 4.53
C SER A 268 -18.46 11.05 5.75
N ASP A 269 -18.02 12.31 5.67
CA ASP A 269 -18.18 13.28 6.76
C ASP A 269 -19.62 13.79 6.92
N ARG A 270 -20.45 13.67 5.88
CA ARG A 270 -21.86 14.13 5.88
C ARG A 270 -22.86 12.99 6.18
N VAL A 271 -22.43 11.75 6.04
CA VAL A 271 -23.32 10.60 6.28
C VAL A 271 -23.36 10.30 7.76
N SER A 272 -24.56 10.15 8.31
CA SER A 272 -24.80 9.87 9.73
C SER A 272 -24.28 8.49 10.18
N ASP A 273 -24.37 7.48 9.33
CA ASP A 273 -23.83 6.14 9.59
C ASP A 273 -22.95 5.67 8.42
N ARG A 274 -21.64 5.64 8.66
CA ARG A 274 -20.61 5.24 7.68
C ARG A 274 -20.74 3.79 7.21
N ARG A 275 -21.49 2.94 7.93
CA ARG A 275 -21.71 1.54 7.54
C ARG A 275 -22.46 1.43 6.21
N TYR A 276 -23.44 2.30 5.97
CA TYR A 276 -24.15 2.33 4.68
C TYR A 276 -23.24 2.74 3.53
N LEU A 277 -22.32 3.67 3.78
CA LEU A 277 -21.35 4.06 2.76
C LEU A 277 -20.33 2.94 2.46
N LEU A 278 -19.85 2.25 3.50
CA LEU A 278 -19.00 1.06 3.33
C LEU A 278 -19.72 -0.04 2.54
N LEU A 279 -21.00 -0.30 2.86
CA LEU A 279 -21.82 -1.26 2.12
C LEU A 279 -21.99 -0.85 0.65
N ALA A 280 -22.23 0.44 0.39
CA ALA A 280 -22.34 0.97 -0.97
C ALA A 280 -21.02 0.80 -1.74
N CYS A 281 -19.88 1.13 -1.13
CA CYS A 281 -18.56 0.91 -1.73
C CYS A 281 -18.29 -0.56 -2.03
N ALA A 282 -18.60 -1.46 -1.10
CA ALA A 282 -18.44 -2.90 -1.29
C ALA A 282 -19.35 -3.43 -2.40
N THR A 283 -20.60 -2.93 -2.48
CA THR A 283 -21.56 -3.30 -3.54
C THR A 283 -21.07 -2.83 -4.90
N VAL A 284 -20.60 -1.59 -5.03
CA VAL A 284 -20.04 -1.07 -6.29
C VAL A 284 -18.77 -1.84 -6.66
N GLY A 285 -17.92 -2.16 -5.69
CA GLY A 285 -16.76 -3.01 -5.89
C GLY A 285 -17.13 -4.38 -6.46
N LEU A 286 -18.10 -5.06 -5.85
CA LEU A 286 -18.60 -6.37 -6.30
C LEU A 286 -19.22 -6.28 -7.70
N ILE A 287 -20.07 -5.31 -7.95
CA ILE A 287 -20.66 -5.10 -9.27
C ILE A 287 -19.55 -4.88 -10.30
N GLY A 288 -18.55 -4.04 -10.00
CA GLY A 288 -17.44 -3.78 -10.90
C GLY A 288 -16.66 -5.04 -11.27
N THR A 289 -16.34 -5.90 -10.30
CA THR A 289 -15.62 -7.17 -10.56
C THR A 289 -16.46 -8.15 -11.37
N VAL A 290 -17.74 -8.29 -11.08
CA VAL A 290 -18.66 -9.16 -11.84
C VAL A 290 -18.81 -8.69 -13.30
N PHE A 291 -18.85 -7.38 -13.55
CA PHE A 291 -19.00 -6.83 -14.90
C PHE A 291 -17.69 -6.72 -15.67
N MET A 292 -16.53 -6.79 -15.02
CA MET A 292 -15.21 -6.68 -15.65
C MET A 292 -15.01 -7.58 -16.89
N PRO A 293 -15.38 -8.88 -16.87
CA PRO A 293 -15.23 -9.75 -18.05
C PRO A 293 -16.03 -9.29 -19.28
N PHE A 294 -17.13 -8.60 -19.08
CA PHE A 294 -17.98 -8.12 -20.20
C PHE A 294 -17.34 -6.93 -20.94
N PHE A 295 -16.48 -6.15 -20.25
CA PHE A 295 -15.74 -5.04 -20.82
C PHE A 295 -14.33 -5.43 -21.31
N ALA A 296 -13.95 -6.71 -21.21
CA ALA A 296 -12.63 -7.21 -21.55
C ALA A 296 -12.19 -6.94 -23.01
N LYS A 297 -13.12 -6.65 -23.92
CA LYS A 297 -12.83 -6.38 -25.34
C LYS A 297 -12.64 -4.89 -25.66
N ASP A 298 -13.02 -4.00 -24.75
CA ASP A 298 -12.96 -2.55 -24.96
C ASP A 298 -12.08 -1.93 -23.87
N TRP A 299 -10.87 -1.49 -24.26
CA TRP A 299 -9.90 -0.91 -23.35
C TRP A 299 -10.43 0.36 -22.67
N HIS A 300 -11.18 1.22 -23.39
CA HIS A 300 -11.69 2.49 -22.84
C HIS A 300 -12.79 2.25 -21.80
N LEU A 301 -13.70 1.32 -22.07
CA LEU A 301 -14.73 0.95 -21.10
C LEU A 301 -14.11 0.27 -19.87
N MET A 302 -13.12 -0.60 -20.06
CA MET A 302 -12.36 -1.19 -18.97
C MET A 302 -11.63 -0.11 -18.14
N ALA A 303 -10.99 0.85 -18.80
CA ALA A 303 -10.31 1.96 -18.14
C ALA A 303 -11.27 2.82 -17.28
N ALA A 304 -12.44 3.16 -17.82
CA ALA A 304 -13.47 3.90 -17.09
C ALA A 304 -14.02 3.11 -15.91
N LEU A 305 -14.27 1.80 -16.09
CA LEU A 305 -14.69 0.90 -15.00
C LEU A 305 -13.64 0.88 -13.89
N LEU A 306 -12.38 0.63 -14.23
CA LEU A 306 -11.29 0.50 -13.27
C LEU A 306 -10.97 1.81 -12.56
N PHE A 307 -11.14 2.94 -13.23
CA PHE A 307 -11.00 4.26 -12.61
C PHE A 307 -12.04 4.47 -11.50
N VAL A 308 -13.31 4.23 -11.79
CA VAL A 308 -14.39 4.36 -10.79
C VAL A 308 -14.24 3.31 -9.70
N TRP A 309 -13.99 2.07 -10.09
CA TRP A 309 -13.82 0.94 -9.20
C TRP A 309 -12.66 1.15 -8.23
N GLY A 310 -11.48 1.57 -8.74
CA GLY A 310 -10.28 1.81 -7.93
C GLY A 310 -10.50 2.86 -6.85
N GLY A 311 -11.16 3.98 -7.19
CA GLY A 311 -11.47 5.02 -6.21
C GLY A 311 -12.49 4.60 -5.16
N VAL A 312 -13.53 3.87 -5.57
CA VAL A 312 -14.59 3.42 -4.65
C VAL A 312 -14.07 2.32 -3.71
N VAL A 313 -13.29 1.36 -4.23
CA VAL A 313 -12.73 0.29 -3.42
C VAL A 313 -11.69 0.84 -2.45
N ALA A 314 -10.83 1.76 -2.88
CA ALA A 314 -9.83 2.40 -2.01
C ALA A 314 -10.49 3.20 -0.87
N ALA A 315 -11.66 3.77 -1.10
CA ALA A 315 -12.41 4.49 -0.07
C ALA A 315 -12.84 3.58 1.10
N MET A 316 -12.93 2.27 0.92
CA MET A 316 -13.22 1.34 2.02
C MET A 316 -12.19 1.41 3.14
N TYR A 317 -10.91 1.62 2.81
CA TYR A 317 -9.85 1.83 3.81
C TYR A 317 -10.07 3.11 4.60
N THR A 318 -10.24 4.23 3.92
CA THR A 318 -10.36 5.56 4.56
C THR A 318 -11.66 5.71 5.34
N ILE A 319 -12.79 5.21 4.81
CA ILE A 319 -14.07 5.22 5.51
C ILE A 319 -14.02 4.28 6.72
N GLY A 320 -13.40 3.10 6.59
CA GLY A 320 -13.21 2.15 7.69
C GLY A 320 -12.41 2.78 8.83
N LEU A 321 -11.30 3.46 8.51
CA LEU A 321 -10.48 4.17 9.50
C LEU A 321 -11.24 5.32 10.16
N ALA A 322 -11.98 6.11 9.37
CA ALA A 322 -12.83 7.18 9.89
C ALA A 322 -13.98 6.65 10.78
N HIS A 323 -14.51 5.46 10.46
CA HIS A 323 -15.52 4.78 11.29
C HIS A 323 -14.93 4.36 12.63
N LEU A 324 -13.71 3.81 12.66
CA LEU A 324 -12.98 3.52 13.90
C LEU A 324 -12.80 4.76 14.77
N GLY A 325 -12.27 5.85 14.20
CA GLY A 325 -12.03 7.10 14.91
C GLY A 325 -13.29 7.79 15.42
N SER A 326 -14.47 7.47 14.86
CA SER A 326 -15.76 7.99 15.36
C SER A 326 -16.33 7.23 16.56
N GLN A 327 -15.86 5.99 16.80
CA GLN A 327 -16.37 5.13 17.86
C GLN A 327 -15.43 5.00 19.05
N LEU A 328 -14.12 5.16 18.82
CA LEU A 328 -13.08 4.91 19.79
C LEU A 328 -12.12 6.09 19.88
N SER A 329 -11.48 6.26 21.04
CA SER A 329 -10.51 7.31 21.28
C SER A 329 -9.31 6.82 22.12
N GLY A 330 -8.24 7.58 22.15
CA GLY A 330 -7.07 7.29 22.97
C GLY A 330 -6.47 5.90 22.72
N HIS A 331 -6.20 5.17 23.79
CA HIS A 331 -5.60 3.84 23.77
C HIS A 331 -6.45 2.78 23.06
N GLU A 332 -7.79 2.89 23.18
CA GLU A 332 -8.71 1.95 22.50
C GLU A 332 -8.64 2.11 20.98
N LEU A 333 -8.57 3.36 20.49
CA LEU A 333 -8.42 3.64 19.07
C LEU A 333 -7.08 3.10 18.54
N ALA A 334 -5.99 3.25 19.29
CA ALA A 334 -4.68 2.72 18.91
C ALA A 334 -4.70 1.19 18.80
N SER A 335 -5.34 0.51 19.76
CA SER A 335 -5.50 -0.94 19.77
C SER A 335 -6.40 -1.43 18.62
N ALA A 336 -7.50 -0.72 18.35
CA ALA A 336 -8.38 -1.04 17.23
C ALA A 336 -7.70 -0.80 15.88
N ASN A 337 -6.85 0.22 15.76
CA ASN A 337 -6.06 0.45 14.56
C ASN A 337 -5.04 -0.67 14.32
N ALA A 338 -4.43 -1.21 15.37
CA ALA A 338 -3.56 -2.39 15.24
C ALA A 338 -4.33 -3.62 14.72
N ALA A 339 -5.55 -3.86 15.21
CA ALA A 339 -6.43 -4.91 14.68
C ALA A 339 -6.83 -4.66 13.22
N PHE A 340 -7.10 -3.42 12.85
CA PHE A 340 -7.42 -2.99 11.49
C PHE A 340 -6.27 -3.29 10.53
N VAL A 341 -5.04 -2.91 10.88
CA VAL A 341 -3.84 -3.18 10.07
C VAL A 341 -3.57 -4.69 9.97
N LEU A 342 -3.78 -5.45 11.05
CA LEU A 342 -3.69 -6.91 11.00
C LEU A 342 -4.69 -7.50 9.99
N CYS A 343 -5.96 -7.06 10.03
CA CYS A 343 -6.98 -7.53 9.10
C CYS A 343 -6.65 -7.18 7.64
N TYR A 344 -6.09 -6.00 7.39
CA TYR A 344 -5.53 -5.64 6.07
C TYR A 344 -4.46 -6.65 5.62
N GLY A 345 -3.49 -6.96 6.49
CA GLY A 345 -2.45 -7.95 6.20
C GLY A 345 -3.01 -9.35 5.94
N VAL A 346 -4.05 -9.77 6.67
CA VAL A 346 -4.75 -11.04 6.40
C VAL A 346 -5.41 -11.03 5.02
N GLY A 347 -6.03 -9.90 4.62
CA GLY A 347 -6.55 -9.69 3.28
C GLY A 347 -5.47 -9.86 2.21
N MET A 348 -4.29 -9.26 2.41
CA MET A 348 -3.13 -9.41 1.52
C MET A 348 -2.67 -10.87 1.35
N VAL A 349 -2.89 -11.72 2.35
CA VAL A 349 -2.59 -13.17 2.26
C VAL A 349 -3.66 -13.90 1.45
N ILE A 350 -4.92 -13.65 1.74
CA ILE A 350 -6.04 -14.42 1.17
C ILE A 350 -6.31 -14.03 -0.29
N GLY A 351 -6.32 -12.73 -0.59
CA GLY A 351 -6.77 -12.19 -1.87
C GLY A 351 -5.99 -12.71 -3.08
N PRO A 352 -4.67 -12.55 -3.16
CA PRO A 352 -3.89 -13.02 -4.30
C PRO A 352 -4.01 -14.53 -4.52
N GLN A 353 -4.11 -15.30 -3.44
CA GLN A 353 -4.26 -16.75 -3.53
C GLN A 353 -5.65 -17.16 -4.04
N ALA A 354 -6.70 -16.51 -3.54
CA ALA A 354 -8.07 -16.77 -4.01
C ALA A 354 -8.23 -16.43 -5.49
N ILE A 355 -7.78 -15.25 -5.91
CA ILE A 355 -7.82 -14.81 -7.31
C ILE A 355 -6.99 -15.76 -8.20
N GLY A 356 -5.78 -16.14 -7.77
CA GLY A 356 -4.93 -17.05 -8.53
C GLY A 356 -5.55 -18.41 -8.74
N ILE A 357 -6.14 -19.02 -7.70
CA ILE A 357 -6.88 -20.29 -7.78
C ILE A 357 -8.10 -20.12 -8.70
N GLY A 358 -8.86 -19.04 -8.56
CA GLY A 358 -10.00 -18.75 -9.41
C GLY A 358 -9.64 -18.64 -10.89
N MET A 359 -8.53 -17.97 -11.20
CA MET A 359 -8.03 -17.85 -12.58
C MET A 359 -7.55 -19.18 -13.17
N ASP A 360 -6.98 -20.07 -12.36
CA ASP A 360 -6.57 -21.40 -12.83
C ASP A 360 -7.78 -22.34 -12.98
N ALA A 361 -8.83 -22.18 -12.15
CA ALA A 361 -10.03 -23.03 -12.20
C ALA A 361 -11.04 -22.61 -13.28
N PHE A 362 -11.24 -21.31 -13.46
CA PHE A 362 -12.30 -20.74 -14.31
C PHE A 362 -11.74 -19.94 -15.51
N GLY A 363 -10.44 -20.01 -15.77
CA GLY A 363 -9.78 -19.19 -16.79
C GLY A 363 -9.73 -17.70 -16.38
N PRO A 364 -9.52 -16.78 -17.35
CA PRO A 364 -9.37 -15.35 -17.06
C PRO A 364 -10.54 -14.76 -16.26
N SER A 365 -11.78 -15.22 -16.51
CA SER A 365 -12.97 -14.72 -15.78
C SER A 365 -12.92 -14.99 -14.27
N GLY A 366 -12.13 -15.97 -13.84
CA GLY A 366 -11.89 -16.25 -12.43
C GLY A 366 -11.26 -15.08 -11.67
N PHE A 367 -10.61 -14.14 -12.38
CA PHE A 367 -10.09 -12.92 -11.76
C PHE A 367 -11.20 -12.07 -11.08
N GLY A 368 -12.35 -11.94 -11.73
CA GLY A 368 -13.46 -11.14 -11.20
C GLY A 368 -14.46 -11.94 -10.34
N TRP A 369 -14.41 -13.29 -10.37
CA TRP A 369 -15.41 -14.14 -9.71
C TRP A 369 -14.89 -14.80 -8.43
N SER A 370 -13.62 -14.71 -8.13
CA SER A 370 -12.98 -15.20 -6.90
C SER A 370 -12.76 -14.10 -5.90
#